data_5bb519709d75d8c8b86fff1cecee0671
#
_entry.id   5bb519709d75d8c8b86fff1cecee0671
#
_cell.length_a   1.000
_cell.length_b   1.000
_cell.length_c   1.000
_cell.angle_alpha   90.00
_cell.angle_beta   90.00
_cell.angle_gamma   90.00
#
_symmetry.space_group_name_H-M   'P 1'
#
loop_
_entity.id
_entity.type
_entity.pdbx_description
1 polymer ?
#
loop_
_entity_poly.entity_id
_entity_poly.type
_entity_poly.pdbx_seq_one_letter_code
_entity_poly.pdbx_strand_id
1 'polypeptide(L)'
;MDDDCISLSEYLGVLPEHFERWPLENYYKGVHVKRIVRAKWKVAQEAFQESFHVIATHPQIIRFTGDENSQYNTFEENINRTITASAVVSPHLNSRPG
;
A
#
# COMPACT_ATOMS: atom_id res chain seq x y z
N MET A 1 -27.75 4.43 1.23
CA MET A 1 -26.93 3.63 2.15
C MET A 1 -27.64 2.30 2.24
N ASP A 2 -26.88 1.23 2.35
CA ASP A 2 -27.43 -0.11 2.49
C ASP A 2 -27.61 -0.40 3.98
N ASP A 3 -28.84 -0.61 4.41
CA ASP A 3 -29.18 -0.84 5.81
C ASP A 3 -28.84 -2.28 6.26
N ASP A 4 -28.59 -3.16 5.28
CA ASP A 4 -28.22 -4.57 5.51
C ASP A 4 -26.71 -4.81 5.44
N CYS A 5 -25.88 -3.77 5.41
CA CYS A 5 -24.43 -3.93 5.37
C CYS A 5 -23.87 -4.43 6.71
N ILE A 6 -22.78 -5.19 6.64
CA ILE A 6 -22.04 -5.63 7.83
C ILE A 6 -21.53 -4.43 8.66
N SER A 7 -21.28 -4.63 9.94
CA SER A 7 -20.75 -3.58 10.82
C SER A 7 -19.34 -3.16 10.37
N LEU A 8 -18.94 -1.94 10.72
CA LEU A 8 -17.58 -1.46 10.42
C LEU A 8 -16.51 -2.36 11.05
N SER A 9 -16.73 -2.88 12.23
CA SER A 9 -15.77 -3.77 12.90
C SER A 9 -15.62 -5.10 12.16
N GLU A 10 -16.71 -5.66 11.65
CA GLU A 10 -16.65 -6.86 10.80
C GLU A 10 -15.95 -6.57 9.47
N TYR A 11 -16.24 -5.43 8.85
CA TYR A 11 -15.60 -5.01 7.61
C TYR A 11 -14.08 -4.82 7.76
N LEU A 12 -13.63 -4.28 8.88
CA LEU A 12 -12.21 -4.03 9.16
C LEU A 12 -11.40 -5.31 9.46
N GLY A 13 -12.07 -6.41 9.83
CA GLY A 13 -11.45 -7.73 10.01
C GLY A 13 -10.15 -7.69 10.81
N VAL A 14 -9.05 -8.04 10.18
CA VAL A 14 -7.70 -8.11 10.78
C VAL A 14 -7.01 -6.76 11.01
N LEU A 15 -7.55 -5.66 10.50
CA LEU A 15 -6.88 -4.35 10.57
C LEU A 15 -6.63 -3.86 12.00
N PRO A 16 -7.58 -3.94 12.94
CA PRO A 16 -7.33 -3.51 14.31
C PRO A 16 -6.13 -4.21 14.95
N GLU A 17 -6.06 -5.54 14.82
CA GLU A 17 -4.92 -6.35 15.32
C GLU A 17 -3.62 -5.97 14.62
N HIS A 18 -3.64 -5.76 13.30
CA HIS A 18 -2.47 -5.37 12.54
C HIS A 18 -1.87 -4.04 13.05
N PHE A 19 -2.71 -3.08 13.43
CA PHE A 19 -2.29 -1.76 13.90
C PHE A 19 -2.06 -1.66 15.40
N GLU A 20 -2.24 -2.72 16.17
CA GLU A 20 -2.08 -2.74 17.61
C GLU A 20 -0.70 -2.24 18.08
N ARG A 21 0.35 -2.51 17.29
CA ARG A 21 1.71 -2.03 17.54
C ARG A 21 1.89 -0.52 17.32
N TRP A 22 0.98 0.09 16.60
CA TRP A 22 1.01 1.50 16.24
C TRP A 22 -0.29 2.15 16.67
N PRO A 23 -0.42 2.57 17.92
CA PRO A 23 -1.65 3.16 18.45
C PRO A 23 -1.92 4.48 17.72
N LEU A 24 -2.72 4.41 16.65
CA LEU A 24 -2.97 5.53 15.72
C LEU A 24 -3.59 6.74 16.42
N GLU A 25 -4.31 6.51 17.53
CA GLU A 25 -4.88 7.55 18.38
C GLU A 25 -3.82 8.47 19.01
N ASN A 26 -2.58 8.01 19.14
CA ASN A 26 -1.45 8.77 19.66
C ASN A 26 -0.65 9.50 18.57
N TYR A 27 -1.05 9.35 17.32
CA TYR A 27 -0.38 10.00 16.20
C TYR A 27 -1.11 11.28 15.80
N TYR A 28 -0.37 12.23 15.27
CA TYR A 28 -0.93 13.44 14.69
C TYR A 28 -0.62 13.54 13.20
N LYS A 29 -1.46 14.25 12.48
CA LYS A 29 -1.27 14.46 11.04
C LYS A 29 -0.19 15.53 10.80
N GLY A 30 1.02 15.09 10.48
CA GLY A 30 2.13 15.99 10.17
C GLY A 30 1.96 16.74 8.83
N VAL A 31 1.46 16.04 7.80
CA VAL A 31 1.26 16.59 6.46
C VAL A 31 -0.01 16.03 5.84
N HIS A 32 -0.71 16.85 5.07
CA HIS A 32 -1.83 16.42 4.26
C HIS A 32 -1.77 17.06 2.88
N VAL A 33 -1.49 16.26 1.86
CA VAL A 33 -1.47 16.70 0.46
C VAL A 33 -2.64 16.07 -0.28
N LYS A 34 -3.38 16.89 -1.04
CA LYS A 34 -4.47 16.43 -1.91
C LYS A 34 -4.14 16.73 -3.35
N ARG A 35 -4.38 15.76 -4.22
CA ARG A 35 -4.27 15.93 -5.67
C ARG A 35 -5.47 15.30 -6.37
N ILE A 36 -5.91 15.91 -7.46
CA ILE A 36 -6.92 15.32 -8.33
C ILE A 36 -6.19 14.56 -9.43
N VAL A 37 -6.48 13.26 -9.51
CA VAL A 37 -5.96 12.38 -10.55
C VAL A 37 -7.09 12.02 -11.50
N ARG A 38 -6.89 12.26 -12.81
CA ARG A 38 -7.88 11.94 -13.84
C ARG A 38 -7.76 10.47 -14.24
N ALA A 39 -8.22 9.58 -13.39
CA ALA A 39 -8.24 8.14 -13.62
C ALA A 39 -9.49 7.51 -13.03
N LYS A 40 -9.82 6.29 -13.46
CA LYS A 40 -10.82 5.48 -12.78
C LYS A 40 -10.30 5.12 -11.40
N TRP A 41 -11.13 5.29 -10.36
CA TRP A 41 -10.68 5.13 -8.98
C TRP A 41 -10.14 3.73 -8.67
N LYS A 42 -10.73 2.67 -9.27
CA LYS A 42 -10.24 1.29 -9.11
C LYS A 42 -8.81 1.13 -9.65
N VAL A 43 -8.53 1.66 -10.84
CA VAL A 43 -7.18 1.62 -11.45
C VAL A 43 -6.18 2.41 -10.59
N ALA A 44 -6.58 3.55 -10.05
CA ALA A 44 -5.73 4.32 -9.16
C ALA A 44 -5.44 3.56 -7.85
N GLN A 45 -6.41 2.83 -7.32
CA GLN A 45 -6.25 2.03 -6.12
C GLN A 45 -5.34 0.81 -6.35
N GLU A 46 -5.49 0.12 -7.48
CA GLU A 46 -4.70 -1.05 -7.84
C GLU A 46 -3.20 -0.77 -7.87
N ALA A 47 -2.78 0.45 -8.25
CA ALA A 47 -1.39 0.86 -8.22
C ALA A 47 -0.75 0.83 -6.82
N PHE A 48 -1.55 0.81 -5.75
CA PHE A 48 -1.07 0.68 -4.36
C PHE A 48 -1.11 -0.76 -3.84
N GLN A 49 -1.56 -1.70 -4.65
CA GLN A 49 -1.68 -3.11 -4.27
C GLN A 49 -0.56 -3.98 -4.85
N GLU A 50 0.36 -3.39 -5.60
CA GLU A 50 1.47 -4.09 -6.22
C GLU A 50 2.74 -3.22 -6.22
N SER A 51 3.89 -3.80 -6.48
CA SER A 51 5.17 -3.08 -6.58
C SER A 51 5.86 -3.19 -7.95
N PHE A 52 5.25 -3.84 -8.90
CA PHE A 52 5.84 -4.09 -10.23
C PHE A 52 6.11 -2.80 -11.01
N HIS A 53 5.26 -1.79 -10.85
CA HIS A 53 5.43 -0.50 -11.52
C HIS A 53 6.59 0.33 -10.95
N VAL A 54 7.08 0.00 -9.75
CA VAL A 54 8.10 0.79 -9.03
C VAL A 54 9.37 0.94 -9.87
N ILE A 55 9.79 -0.14 -10.52
CA ILE A 55 11.00 -0.15 -11.36
C ILE A 55 10.92 0.90 -12.48
N ALA A 56 9.77 0.97 -13.15
CA ALA A 56 9.57 1.84 -14.30
C ALA A 56 9.16 3.27 -13.91
N THR A 57 8.34 3.41 -12.87
CA THR A 57 7.65 4.67 -12.55
C THR A 57 8.31 5.43 -11.41
N HIS A 58 8.94 4.72 -10.46
CA HIS A 58 9.51 5.30 -9.24
C HIS A 58 11.01 5.00 -9.07
N PRO A 59 11.86 5.38 -10.04
CA PRO A 59 13.30 5.08 -9.98
C PRO A 59 14.00 5.67 -8.74
N GLN A 60 13.43 6.72 -8.18
CA GLN A 60 13.97 7.39 -7.00
C GLN A 60 13.89 6.53 -5.75
N ILE A 61 12.97 5.57 -5.67
CA ILE A 61 12.80 4.74 -4.47
C ILE A 61 13.44 3.35 -4.56
N ILE A 62 13.82 2.86 -5.74
CA ILE A 62 14.44 1.54 -5.89
C ILE A 62 15.79 1.38 -5.17
N ARG A 63 16.42 2.50 -4.76
CA ARG A 63 17.62 2.49 -3.91
C ARG A 63 17.31 2.13 -2.45
N PHE A 64 16.04 2.18 -2.06
CA PHE A 64 15.61 2.04 -0.67
C PHE A 64 14.48 1.03 -0.51
N THR A 65 14.03 0.40 -1.59
CA THR A 65 12.87 -0.48 -1.60
C THR A 65 13.20 -1.79 -2.30
N GLY A 66 13.23 -2.88 -1.54
CA GLY A 66 13.48 -4.23 -2.05
C GLY A 66 12.22 -4.81 -2.68
N ASP A 67 11.88 -4.35 -3.87
CA ASP A 67 10.66 -4.71 -4.60
C ASP A 67 10.51 -6.22 -4.85
N GLU A 68 11.61 -6.94 -5.08
CA GLU A 68 11.62 -8.40 -5.28
C GLU A 68 11.11 -9.19 -4.06
N ASN A 69 11.22 -8.62 -2.88
CA ASN A 69 10.79 -9.23 -1.62
C ASN A 69 9.40 -8.78 -1.18
N SER A 70 8.62 -8.19 -2.07
CA SER A 70 7.27 -7.78 -1.76
C SER A 70 6.36 -8.98 -1.52
N GLN A 71 5.60 -8.92 -0.43
CA GLN A 71 4.60 -9.91 -0.06
C GLN A 71 3.21 -9.32 -0.20
N TYR A 72 2.32 -10.09 -0.77
CA TYR A 72 0.93 -9.70 -1.01
C TYR A 72 0.03 -10.64 -0.24
N ASN A 73 -0.77 -10.09 0.64
CA ASN A 73 -1.72 -10.86 1.44
C ASN A 73 -3.14 -10.35 1.17
N THR A 74 -4.07 -11.27 1.01
CA THR A 74 -5.49 -10.99 0.95
C THR A 74 -6.16 -11.58 2.18
N PHE A 75 -6.91 -10.77 2.90
CA PHE A 75 -7.67 -11.17 4.07
C PHE A 75 -9.15 -10.97 3.75
N GLU A 76 -9.90 -12.05 3.77
CA GLU A 76 -11.31 -12.03 3.41
C GLU A 76 -11.54 -11.38 2.02
N GLU A 77 -12.67 -10.75 1.81
CA GLU A 77 -13.02 -10.17 0.51
C GLU A 77 -12.56 -8.71 0.33
N ASN A 78 -12.27 -8.01 1.42
CA ASN A 78 -12.19 -6.55 1.42
C ASN A 78 -10.82 -5.97 1.77
N ILE A 79 -9.91 -6.78 2.33
CA ILE A 79 -8.65 -6.28 2.88
C ILE A 79 -7.46 -6.91 2.17
N ASN A 80 -6.62 -6.04 1.62
CA ASN A 80 -5.35 -6.43 1.03
C ASN A 80 -4.21 -5.73 1.76
N ARG A 81 -3.09 -6.42 1.86
CA ARG A 81 -1.86 -5.88 2.43
C ARG A 81 -0.68 -6.16 1.50
N THR A 82 0.09 -5.14 1.23
CA THR A 82 1.41 -5.28 0.59
C THR A 82 2.48 -4.91 1.60
N ILE A 83 3.46 -5.78 1.78
CA ILE A 83 4.62 -5.55 2.63
C ILE A 83 5.85 -5.59 1.73
N THR A 84 6.65 -4.53 1.76
CA THR A 84 7.87 -4.42 0.98
C THR A 84 9.02 -4.01 1.90
N ALA A 85 10.18 -4.63 1.74
CA ALA A 85 11.35 -4.32 2.54
C ALA A 85 11.81 -2.88 2.26
N SER A 86 11.99 -2.10 3.33
CA SER A 86 12.57 -0.76 3.27
C SER A 86 14.06 -0.80 3.62
N ALA A 87 14.81 0.20 3.18
CA ALA A 87 16.25 0.32 3.34
C ALA A 87 17.06 -0.81 2.69
N VAL A 88 16.48 -1.48 1.72
CA VAL A 88 17.12 -2.52 0.92
C VAL A 88 17.18 -2.03 -0.51
N VAL A 89 18.34 -2.19 -1.14
CA VAL A 89 18.51 -1.80 -2.56
C VAL A 89 17.85 -2.84 -3.44
N SER A 90 17.04 -2.39 -4.39
CA SER A 90 16.47 -3.27 -5.40
C SER A 90 17.58 -3.87 -6.30
N PRO A 91 17.55 -5.18 -6.58
CA PRO A 91 18.46 -5.80 -7.56
C PRO A 91 18.26 -5.24 -8.96
N HIS A 92 17.10 -4.64 -9.25
CA HIS A 92 16.78 -4.02 -10.53
C HIS A 92 17.35 -2.61 -10.72
N LEU A 93 18.08 -2.08 -9.73
CA LEU A 93 18.67 -0.73 -9.81
C LEU A 93 19.51 -0.52 -11.07
N ASN A 94 20.26 -1.55 -11.48
CA ASN A 94 21.15 -1.50 -12.63
C ASN A 94 20.54 -2.09 -13.91
N SER A 95 19.32 -2.58 -13.86
CA SER A 95 18.64 -3.26 -14.98
C SER A 95 17.84 -2.29 -15.85
N ARG A 96 17.92 -0.99 -15.59
CA ARG A 96 17.20 0.01 -16.38
C ARG A 96 17.83 0.13 -17.76
N PRO A 97 17.07 -0.05 -18.83
CA PRO A 97 17.50 0.46 -20.13
C PRO A 97 17.64 1.98 -20.02
N GLY A 98 18.81 2.48 -20.38
CA GLY A 98 19.10 3.90 -20.46
C GLY A 98 18.22 4.62 -21.48
#